data_ea7bbfbada3d89ff022a7333434a362c
#
_entry.id   ea7bbfbada3d89ff022a7333434a362c
#
_cell.length_a   1.000
_cell.length_b   1.000
_cell.length_c   1.000
_cell.angle_alpha   90.00
_cell.angle_beta   90.00
_cell.angle_gamma   90.00
#
_symmetry.space_group_name_H-M   'P 1'
#
loop_
_entity.id
_entity.type
_entity.pdbx_description
1 polymer ?
#
loop_
_entity_poly.entity_id
_entity_poly.type
_entity_poly.pdbx_seq_one_letter_code
_entity_poly.pdbx_strand_id
1 'polypeptide(L)'
;MNNKRLYSTAFAMLLCGLFCSQSLNAQNVAETTAAQNAPVIVQKAPLSAEKLAAAEKKLLGKHMFSLQWVSWEQFGTAVVKRGSQGLEIEAKQEVNGDFVTLKGSIEIIDESAFNFTGEIITKVYHINRGEACKREGTFEFRATGKRKYWRMQQMDNPCDQATDYIDVFF
;
A
#
# COMPACT_ATOMS: atom_id res chain seq x y z
N MET A 1 -25.98 47.74 17.15
CA MET A 1 -25.56 48.74 16.15
C MET A 1 -25.29 47.98 14.89
N ASN A 2 -26.33 47.81 14.03
CA ASN A 2 -26.58 48.56 12.78
C ASN A 2 -25.39 48.36 11.80
N ASN A 3 -25.54 47.77 10.63
CA ASN A 3 -26.46 48.19 9.56
C ASN A 3 -26.62 47.08 8.49
N LYS A 4 -27.87 46.90 8.14
CA LYS A 4 -28.38 46.32 6.89
C LYS A 4 -28.05 47.24 5.71
N ARG A 5 -27.82 46.71 4.51
CA ARG A 5 -28.34 47.29 3.26
C ARG A 5 -28.58 46.20 2.21
N LEU A 6 -29.88 46.01 1.95
CA LEU A 6 -30.46 45.51 0.72
C LEU A 6 -30.30 46.57 -0.39
N TYR A 7 -30.10 46.17 -1.64
CA TYR A 7 -30.68 46.83 -2.81
C TYR A 7 -31.06 45.79 -3.86
N SER A 8 -32.35 45.78 -4.10
CA SER A 8 -33.10 45.19 -5.21
C SER A 8 -33.21 46.24 -6.35
N THR A 9 -33.22 45.81 -7.60
CA THR A 9 -33.97 46.36 -8.76
C THR A 9 -33.68 45.46 -9.95
N ALA A 10 -34.52 44.84 -10.52
CA ALA A 10 -35.67 44.69 -11.38
C ALA A 10 -35.58 45.50 -12.71
N PHE A 11 -36.15 44.87 -13.76
CA PHE A 11 -36.56 45.43 -15.08
C PHE A 11 -35.55 45.24 -16.21
N ALA A 12 -35.85 44.77 -17.42
CA ALA A 12 -37.11 44.70 -18.16
C ALA A 12 -37.00 43.72 -19.34
N MET A 13 -38.13 43.21 -19.78
CA MET A 13 -38.41 42.52 -21.05
C MET A 13 -38.11 43.41 -22.27
N LEU A 14 -37.69 42.79 -23.38
CA LEU A 14 -38.24 43.19 -24.69
C LEU A 14 -38.23 41.99 -25.67
N LEU A 15 -39.41 41.73 -26.21
CA LEU A 15 -39.74 40.83 -27.32
C LEU A 15 -39.38 41.47 -28.66
N CYS A 16 -38.97 40.68 -29.65
CA CYS A 16 -39.25 40.78 -31.10
C CYS A 16 -38.27 39.76 -31.77
N GLY A 17 -38.58 38.86 -32.61
CA GLY A 17 -39.66 38.71 -33.57
C GLY A 17 -39.06 37.99 -34.76
N LEU A 18 -39.59 36.82 -35.10
CA LEU A 18 -39.81 36.17 -36.41
C LEU A 18 -38.81 36.39 -37.59
N PHE A 19 -38.43 35.30 -38.20
CA PHE A 19 -38.44 34.85 -39.58
C PHE A 19 -37.18 34.00 -39.85
N CYS A 20 -37.38 32.70 -40.04
CA CYS A 20 -37.59 31.97 -41.29
C CYS A 20 -36.36 31.94 -42.19
N SER A 21 -35.73 30.79 -42.31
CA SER A 21 -35.59 30.08 -43.59
C SER A 21 -34.69 28.87 -43.46
N GLN A 22 -35.17 27.78 -44.02
CA GLN A 22 -34.51 26.49 -44.16
C GLN A 22 -33.31 26.60 -45.11
N SER A 23 -32.24 25.91 -44.77
CA SER A 23 -31.33 25.39 -45.76
C SER A 23 -30.79 24.07 -45.27
N LEU A 24 -31.26 22.98 -45.86
CA LEU A 24 -30.66 21.68 -45.81
C LEU A 24 -29.27 21.78 -46.43
N ASN A 25 -28.27 21.50 -45.68
CA ASN A 25 -26.98 21.10 -46.24
C ASN A 25 -26.44 19.90 -45.48
N ALA A 26 -26.60 18.76 -46.08
CA ALA A 26 -25.98 17.52 -45.67
C ALA A 26 -24.49 17.65 -45.95
N GLN A 27 -23.71 17.78 -44.87
CA GLN A 27 -22.28 17.53 -44.92
C GLN A 27 -21.96 16.43 -43.92
N ASN A 28 -21.74 15.29 -44.47
CA ASN A 28 -21.09 14.13 -43.91
C ASN A 28 -19.74 14.56 -43.34
N VAL A 29 -19.66 14.78 -42.05
CA VAL A 29 -18.40 14.90 -41.33
C VAL A 29 -18.15 13.58 -40.64
N ALA A 30 -17.15 12.89 -41.15
CA ALA A 30 -16.61 11.67 -40.58
C ALA A 30 -16.33 11.87 -39.11
N GLU A 31 -17.11 11.20 -38.25
CA GLU A 31 -16.90 11.09 -36.85
C GLU A 31 -15.65 10.20 -36.65
N THR A 32 -14.51 10.86 -36.49
CA THR A 32 -13.27 10.21 -36.08
C THR A 32 -13.47 9.73 -34.67
N THR A 33 -13.78 8.46 -34.54
CA THR A 33 -13.80 7.76 -33.25
C THR A 33 -12.40 7.79 -32.66
N ALA A 34 -12.11 8.78 -31.83
CA ALA A 34 -10.95 8.76 -30.96
C ALA A 34 -11.19 7.62 -29.95
N ALA A 35 -10.61 6.48 -30.26
CA ALA A 35 -10.55 5.34 -29.34
C ALA A 35 -9.88 5.83 -28.04
N GLN A 36 -10.67 5.92 -27.01
CA GLN A 36 -10.23 6.20 -25.66
C GLN A 36 -9.39 5.02 -25.17
N ASN A 37 -8.07 5.13 -25.27
CA ASN A 37 -7.13 4.29 -24.56
C ASN A 37 -7.16 4.69 -23.07
N ALA A 38 -8.25 4.39 -22.38
CA ALA A 38 -8.25 4.37 -20.93
C ALA A 38 -7.32 3.21 -20.48
N PRO A 39 -6.39 3.43 -19.55
CA PRO A 39 -5.58 2.34 -19.02
C PRO A 39 -6.52 1.29 -18.41
N VAL A 40 -6.49 0.09 -18.96
CA VAL A 40 -7.19 -1.07 -18.39
C VAL A 40 -6.50 -1.34 -17.06
N ILE A 41 -7.12 -0.91 -15.95
CA ILE A 41 -6.71 -1.32 -14.62
C ILE A 41 -7.06 -2.79 -14.52
N VAL A 42 -6.07 -3.66 -14.74
CA VAL A 42 -6.20 -5.09 -14.50
C VAL A 42 -6.35 -5.28 -13.00
N GLN A 43 -7.57 -5.24 -12.52
CA GLN A 43 -7.87 -5.63 -11.14
C GLN A 43 -7.59 -7.12 -11.03
N LYS A 44 -6.56 -7.50 -10.27
CA LYS A 44 -6.27 -8.89 -9.93
C LYS A 44 -7.52 -9.48 -9.29
N ALA A 45 -8.05 -10.56 -9.85
CA ALA A 45 -9.21 -11.24 -9.31
C ALA A 45 -8.96 -11.60 -7.83
N PRO A 46 -9.97 -11.47 -6.95
CA PRO A 46 -9.82 -11.82 -5.54
C PRO A 46 -9.43 -13.29 -5.39
N LEU A 47 -8.62 -13.60 -4.37
CA LEU A 47 -8.26 -14.97 -4.04
C LEU A 47 -9.52 -15.79 -3.77
N SER A 48 -9.53 -17.05 -4.22
CA SER A 48 -10.57 -17.99 -3.79
C SER A 48 -10.48 -18.21 -2.28
N ALA A 49 -11.61 -18.53 -1.64
CA ALA A 49 -11.65 -18.78 -0.20
C ALA A 49 -10.68 -19.89 0.24
N GLU A 50 -10.49 -20.91 -0.59
CA GLU A 50 -9.56 -22.01 -0.35
C GLU A 50 -8.10 -21.52 -0.35
N LYS A 51 -7.69 -20.72 -1.33
CA LYS A 51 -6.35 -20.13 -1.41
C LYS A 51 -6.07 -19.17 -0.26
N LEU A 52 -7.07 -18.37 0.11
CA LEU A 52 -6.97 -17.49 1.26
C LEU A 52 -6.74 -18.29 2.56
N ALA A 53 -7.52 -19.34 2.79
CA ALA A 53 -7.39 -20.20 3.97
C ALA A 53 -6.01 -20.91 4.00
N ALA A 54 -5.50 -21.36 2.85
CA ALA A 54 -4.17 -21.96 2.75
C ALA A 54 -3.04 -20.95 3.06
N ALA A 55 -3.13 -19.75 2.52
CA ALA A 55 -2.17 -18.67 2.80
C ALA A 55 -2.19 -18.26 4.28
N GLU A 56 -3.39 -18.14 4.87
CA GLU A 56 -3.55 -17.83 6.29
C GLU A 56 -2.96 -18.92 7.19
N LYS A 57 -3.22 -20.20 6.87
CA LYS A 57 -2.64 -21.33 7.59
C LYS A 57 -1.11 -21.33 7.56
N LYS A 58 -0.52 -20.91 6.44
CA LYS A 58 0.93 -20.80 6.28
C LYS A 58 1.51 -19.64 7.10
N LEU A 59 0.76 -18.55 7.27
CA LEU A 59 1.17 -17.37 8.04
C LEU A 59 1.04 -17.57 9.55
N LEU A 60 0.01 -18.28 10.01
CA LEU A 60 -0.25 -18.43 11.45
C LEU A 60 0.87 -19.23 12.16
N GLY A 61 1.27 -18.72 13.33
CA GLY A 61 2.21 -19.41 14.22
C GLY A 61 3.53 -18.68 14.40
N LYS A 62 4.56 -19.46 14.75
CA LYS A 62 5.93 -18.99 14.95
C LYS A 62 6.77 -19.17 13.70
N HIS A 63 7.53 -18.13 13.37
CA HIS A 63 8.46 -18.08 12.23
C HIS A 63 9.82 -17.59 12.68
N MET A 64 10.89 -18.01 12.01
CA MET A 64 12.17 -17.32 12.15
C MET A 64 12.08 -15.95 11.50
N PHE A 65 12.81 -14.99 12.05
CA PHE A 65 12.80 -13.59 11.62
C PHE A 65 14.22 -13.04 11.57
N SER A 66 14.55 -12.25 10.53
CA SER A 66 15.89 -11.67 10.44
C SER A 66 15.93 -10.33 9.71
N LEU A 67 16.90 -9.51 10.15
CA LEU A 67 17.52 -8.43 9.39
C LEU A 67 19.01 -8.79 9.27
N GLN A 68 19.55 -8.76 8.04
CA GLN A 68 20.95 -9.18 7.79
C GLN A 68 21.99 -8.40 8.60
N TRP A 69 21.71 -7.13 8.90
CA TRP A 69 22.62 -6.27 9.64
C TRP A 69 22.69 -6.61 11.14
N VAL A 70 21.67 -7.28 11.69
CA VAL A 70 21.66 -7.77 13.05
C VAL A 70 22.42 -9.08 13.15
N SER A 71 22.03 -10.10 12.40
CA SER A 71 22.75 -11.38 12.30
C SER A 71 22.16 -12.29 11.22
N TRP A 72 23.04 -13.07 10.56
CA TRP A 72 22.66 -14.21 9.73
C TRP A 72 22.75 -15.57 10.48
N GLU A 73 23.25 -15.58 11.69
CA GLU A 73 23.45 -16.80 12.47
C GLU A 73 22.46 -16.93 13.63
N GLN A 74 22.07 -15.80 14.22
CA GLN A 74 21.16 -15.74 15.36
C GLN A 74 19.84 -15.12 14.92
N PHE A 75 18.91 -15.98 14.51
CA PHE A 75 17.57 -15.54 14.08
C PHE A 75 16.72 -15.13 15.27
N GLY A 76 15.88 -14.14 15.03
CA GLY A 76 14.79 -13.75 15.91
C GLY A 76 13.55 -14.60 15.69
N THR A 77 12.44 -14.14 16.26
CA THR A 77 11.13 -14.78 16.15
C THR A 77 10.09 -13.80 15.68
N ALA A 78 9.26 -14.19 14.73
CA ALA A 78 7.99 -13.56 14.40
C ALA A 78 6.84 -14.47 14.85
N VAL A 79 5.79 -13.88 15.43
CA VAL A 79 4.57 -14.58 15.83
C VAL A 79 3.40 -13.94 15.11
N VAL A 80 2.69 -14.76 14.33
CA VAL A 80 1.45 -14.36 13.67
C VAL A 80 0.27 -15.01 14.36
N LYS A 81 -0.70 -14.22 14.75
CA LYS A 81 -1.92 -14.66 15.45
C LYS A 81 -3.18 -13.99 14.87
N ARG A 82 -4.35 -14.55 15.15
CA ARG A 82 -5.63 -13.88 14.90
C ARG A 82 -5.87 -12.85 16.00
N GLY A 83 -6.03 -11.59 15.60
CA GLY A 83 -6.48 -10.50 16.45
C GLY A 83 -7.97 -10.22 16.28
N SER A 84 -8.43 -9.15 16.91
CA SER A 84 -9.85 -8.73 16.84
C SER A 84 -10.28 -8.23 15.46
N GLN A 85 -9.33 -7.76 14.65
CA GLN A 85 -9.59 -7.14 13.34
C GLN A 85 -8.86 -7.86 12.18
N GLY A 86 -8.38 -9.08 12.38
CA GLY A 86 -7.66 -9.85 11.36
C GLY A 86 -6.36 -10.45 11.88
N LEU A 87 -5.41 -10.70 10.98
CA LEU A 87 -4.10 -11.21 11.37
C LEU A 87 -3.22 -10.10 11.92
N GLU A 88 -2.52 -10.41 13.01
CA GLU A 88 -1.52 -9.56 13.65
C GLU A 88 -0.18 -10.27 13.67
N ILE A 89 0.89 -9.49 13.53
CA ILE A 89 2.26 -9.98 13.63
C ILE A 89 3.06 -9.14 14.62
N GLU A 90 3.85 -9.83 15.44
CA GLU A 90 4.87 -9.22 16.29
C GLU A 90 6.17 -10.01 16.12
N ALA A 91 7.27 -9.30 15.82
CA ALA A 91 8.56 -9.92 15.57
C ALA A 91 9.70 -9.14 16.22
N LYS A 92 10.72 -9.88 16.63
CA LYS A 92 11.95 -9.30 17.19
C LYS A 92 13.15 -10.20 16.88
N GLN A 93 14.25 -9.57 16.45
CA GLN A 93 15.61 -10.13 16.47
C GLN A 93 16.49 -9.15 17.23
N GLU A 94 17.37 -9.67 18.10
CA GLU A 94 18.31 -8.84 18.87
C GLU A 94 19.59 -9.62 19.13
N VAL A 95 20.73 -9.01 18.83
CA VAL A 95 22.07 -9.56 19.06
C VAL A 95 23.00 -8.42 19.47
N ASN A 96 23.63 -8.52 20.63
CA ASN A 96 24.63 -7.56 21.14
C ASN A 96 24.17 -6.09 21.16
N GLY A 97 22.87 -5.84 21.29
CA GLY A 97 22.29 -4.49 21.30
C GLY A 97 21.82 -3.96 19.95
N ASP A 98 22.19 -4.64 18.84
CA ASP A 98 21.59 -4.42 17.52
C ASP A 98 20.25 -5.16 17.44
N PHE A 99 19.22 -4.53 16.91
CA PHE A 99 17.91 -5.16 16.83
C PHE A 99 17.06 -4.69 15.64
N VAL A 100 16.06 -5.52 15.32
CA VAL A 100 14.91 -5.15 14.51
C VAL A 100 13.64 -5.62 15.22
N THR A 101 12.62 -4.75 15.24
CA THR A 101 11.26 -5.11 15.69
C THR A 101 10.26 -4.80 14.60
N LEU A 102 9.16 -5.58 14.58
CA LEU A 102 8.05 -5.38 13.65
C LEU A 102 6.76 -5.67 14.43
N LYS A 103 5.78 -4.76 14.36
CA LYS A 103 4.50 -4.90 15.04
C LYS A 103 3.37 -4.25 14.25
N GLY A 104 2.33 -5.01 13.94
CA GLY A 104 1.19 -4.51 13.18
C GLY A 104 0.24 -5.60 12.70
N SER A 105 -0.55 -5.26 11.69
CA SER A 105 -1.53 -6.13 11.06
C SER A 105 -1.05 -6.68 9.72
N ILE A 106 -1.64 -7.79 9.30
CA ILE A 106 -1.38 -8.46 8.01
C ILE A 106 -2.66 -8.51 7.18
N GLU A 107 -2.53 -8.15 5.90
CA GLU A 107 -3.51 -8.39 4.85
C GLU A 107 -2.90 -9.30 3.78
N ILE A 108 -3.56 -10.44 3.50
CA ILE A 108 -3.07 -11.41 2.50
C ILE A 108 -3.35 -10.88 1.10
N ILE A 109 -2.30 -10.74 0.27
CA ILE A 109 -2.39 -10.35 -1.14
C ILE A 109 -2.59 -11.58 -2.03
N ASP A 110 -1.77 -12.62 -1.81
CA ASP A 110 -1.82 -13.89 -2.52
C ASP A 110 -1.10 -15.01 -1.72
N GLU A 111 -1.00 -16.21 -2.30
CA GLU A 111 -0.37 -17.37 -1.65
C GLU A 111 1.11 -17.17 -1.30
N SER A 112 1.75 -16.14 -1.88
CA SER A 112 3.19 -15.85 -1.73
C SER A 112 3.46 -14.45 -1.15
N ALA A 113 2.44 -13.64 -0.89
CA ALA A 113 2.61 -12.26 -0.47
C ALA A 113 1.53 -11.77 0.49
N PHE A 114 1.93 -10.86 1.36
CA PHE A 114 1.04 -10.10 2.24
C PHE A 114 1.51 -8.65 2.40
N ASN A 115 0.58 -7.76 2.69
CA ASN A 115 0.85 -6.43 3.21
C ASN A 115 0.96 -6.50 4.73
N PHE A 116 2.00 -5.92 5.27
CA PHE A 116 2.14 -5.59 6.68
C PHE A 116 1.85 -4.09 6.85
N THR A 117 0.95 -3.74 7.75
CA THR A 117 0.69 -2.34 8.13
C THR A 117 0.99 -2.16 9.60
N GLY A 118 1.97 -1.30 9.90
CA GLY A 118 2.41 -1.10 11.28
C GLY A 118 3.74 -0.39 11.39
N GLU A 119 4.45 -0.71 12.46
CA GLU A 119 5.73 -0.11 12.83
C GLU A 119 6.88 -1.11 12.66
N ILE A 120 7.99 -0.63 12.12
CA ILE A 120 9.28 -1.31 12.05
C ILE A 120 10.31 -0.39 12.71
N ILE A 121 11.07 -0.90 13.67
CA ILE A 121 12.20 -0.18 14.28
C ILE A 121 13.45 -1.01 14.06
N THR A 122 14.48 -0.41 13.48
CA THR A 122 15.81 -0.99 13.34
C THR A 122 16.81 -0.15 14.11
N LYS A 123 17.76 -0.81 14.79
CA LYS A 123 18.93 -0.16 15.41
C LYS A 123 20.13 -1.07 15.20
N VAL A 124 21.12 -0.59 14.49
CA VAL A 124 22.35 -1.33 14.17
C VAL A 124 23.52 -0.38 14.30
N TYR A 125 24.56 -0.76 15.04
CA TYR A 125 25.65 0.13 15.46
C TYR A 125 26.33 0.88 14.32
N HIS A 126 26.42 0.30 13.12
CA HIS A 126 27.10 0.87 11.94
C HIS A 126 26.13 1.43 10.89
N ILE A 127 24.82 1.36 11.12
CA ILE A 127 23.77 1.94 10.28
C ILE A 127 23.19 3.16 11.01
N ASN A 128 22.88 4.24 10.28
CA ASN A 128 22.35 5.49 10.85
C ASN A 128 23.12 5.95 12.10
N ARG A 129 24.46 5.82 12.09
CA ARG A 129 25.35 6.17 13.23
C ARG A 129 25.00 5.47 14.53
N GLY A 130 24.36 4.30 14.47
CA GLY A 130 23.89 3.56 15.66
C GLY A 130 22.58 4.07 16.25
N GLU A 131 21.96 5.07 15.65
CA GLU A 131 20.66 5.59 16.08
C GLU A 131 19.52 4.70 15.54
N ALA A 132 18.42 4.65 16.28
CA ALA A 132 17.25 3.90 15.86
C ALA A 132 16.58 4.56 14.64
N CYS A 133 16.17 3.74 13.66
CA CYS A 133 15.37 4.15 12.53
C CYS A 133 13.96 3.58 12.66
N LYS A 134 12.97 4.45 12.69
CA LYS A 134 11.56 4.08 12.76
C LYS A 134 10.89 4.28 11.41
N ARG A 135 10.14 3.25 10.97
CA ARG A 135 9.29 3.28 9.78
C ARG A 135 7.87 2.92 10.17
N GLU A 136 6.89 3.68 9.71
CA GLU A 136 5.47 3.41 9.88
C GLU A 136 4.78 3.43 8.52
N GLY A 137 3.85 2.51 8.28
CA GLY A 137 3.12 2.44 7.02
C GLY A 137 2.78 1.02 6.61
N THR A 138 2.53 0.85 5.31
CA THR A 138 2.24 -0.44 4.69
C THR A 138 3.43 -0.91 3.87
N PHE A 139 3.89 -2.13 4.14
CA PHE A 139 5.05 -2.76 3.50
C PHE A 139 4.63 -4.11 2.94
N GLU A 140 4.97 -4.35 1.68
CA GLU A 140 4.73 -5.65 1.06
C GLU A 140 5.83 -6.65 1.45
N PHE A 141 5.42 -7.83 1.88
CA PHE A 141 6.29 -8.99 2.08
C PHE A 141 5.99 -10.04 1.01
N ARG A 142 7.02 -10.49 0.27
CA ARG A 142 6.85 -11.41 -0.84
C ARG A 142 7.91 -12.50 -0.89
N ALA A 143 7.46 -13.74 -1.11
CA ALA A 143 8.30 -14.85 -1.46
C ALA A 143 8.37 -14.99 -2.99
N THR A 144 9.57 -14.96 -3.56
CA THR A 144 9.80 -15.09 -5.00
C THR A 144 10.61 -16.32 -5.33
N GLY A 145 10.30 -16.98 -6.44
CA GLY A 145 11.02 -18.17 -6.90
C GLY A 145 10.95 -19.31 -5.89
N LYS A 146 12.12 -19.85 -5.51
CA LYS A 146 12.24 -21.00 -4.57
C LYS A 146 12.49 -20.59 -3.11
N ARG A 147 12.34 -19.31 -2.78
CA ARG A 147 12.60 -18.79 -1.42
C ARG A 147 11.65 -19.41 -0.40
N LYS A 148 12.17 -19.66 0.79
CA LYS A 148 11.43 -20.15 1.96
C LYS A 148 11.20 -19.07 3.00
N TYR A 149 11.10 -17.82 2.54
CA TYR A 149 10.83 -16.64 3.36
C TYR A 149 10.09 -15.58 2.54
N TRP A 150 9.31 -14.78 3.21
CA TRP A 150 8.77 -13.53 2.69
C TRP A 150 9.75 -12.40 3.01
N ARG A 151 10.20 -11.68 1.99
CA ARG A 151 11.07 -10.51 2.11
C ARG A 151 10.26 -9.23 1.95
N MET A 152 10.50 -8.26 2.83
CA MET A 152 9.99 -6.90 2.67
C MET A 152 10.49 -6.30 1.34
N GLN A 153 9.59 -5.72 0.55
CA GLN A 153 9.92 -5.19 -0.78
C GLN A 153 10.44 -3.74 -0.74
N GLN A 154 10.05 -2.95 0.25
CA GLN A 154 10.55 -1.60 0.48
C GLN A 154 11.86 -1.65 1.25
N MET A 155 12.92 -2.09 0.56
CA MET A 155 14.21 -2.43 1.16
C MET A 155 15.10 -1.24 1.48
N ASP A 156 14.83 -0.06 0.89
CA ASP A 156 15.65 1.14 1.15
C ASP A 156 15.45 1.62 2.60
N ASN A 157 16.55 1.81 3.32
CA ASN A 157 16.50 2.36 4.68
C ASN A 157 16.34 3.88 4.60
N PRO A 158 15.26 4.47 5.16
CA PRO A 158 15.02 5.92 5.05
C PRO A 158 15.95 6.77 5.91
N CYS A 159 16.69 6.17 6.83
CA CYS A 159 17.58 6.88 7.75
C CYS A 159 19.06 6.77 7.35
N ASP A 160 19.38 5.91 6.37
CA ASP A 160 20.75 5.69 5.87
C ASP A 160 20.68 5.17 4.42
N GLN A 161 21.82 5.14 3.72
CA GLN A 161 21.96 4.56 2.38
C GLN A 161 22.18 3.02 2.44
N ALA A 162 21.42 2.35 3.30
CA ALA A 162 21.51 0.91 3.47
C ALA A 162 20.32 0.20 2.83
N THR A 163 20.54 -1.03 2.38
CA THR A 163 19.46 -1.91 1.91
C THR A 163 19.10 -2.92 3.00
N ASP A 164 17.89 -2.86 3.51
CA ASP A 164 17.40 -3.72 4.59
C ASP A 164 16.71 -4.98 4.04
N TYR A 165 17.28 -6.15 4.30
CA TYR A 165 16.65 -7.44 4.04
C TYR A 165 15.95 -7.93 5.30
N ILE A 166 14.68 -7.54 5.45
CA ILE A 166 13.83 -8.02 6.54
C ILE A 166 13.04 -9.22 6.05
N ASP A 167 13.30 -10.38 6.64
CA ASP A 167 12.79 -11.68 6.21
C ASP A 167 11.99 -12.39 7.30
N VAL A 168 10.82 -12.94 6.93
CA VAL A 168 10.00 -13.85 7.74
C VAL A 168 10.02 -15.22 7.07
N PHE A 169 10.56 -16.25 7.73
CA PHE A 169 10.76 -17.59 7.17
C PHE A 169 9.54 -18.49 7.43
N PHE A 170 9.26 -19.46 6.49
CA PHE A 170 8.17 -20.43 6.58
C PHE A 170 8.59 -21.84 6.20
#